data_e7aec962c108db02afa85fd5f9bed296
#
_entry.id   e7aec962c108db02afa85fd5f9bed296
#
_cell.length_a   1.000
_cell.length_b   1.000
_cell.length_c   1.000
_cell.angle_alpha   90.00
_cell.angle_beta   90.00
_cell.angle_gamma   90.00
#
_symmetry.space_group_name_H-M   'P 1'
#
loop_
_entity.id
_entity.type
_entity.pdbx_description
1 polymer ?
#
loop_
_entity_poly.entity_id
_entity_poly.type
_entity_poly.pdbx_seq_one_letter_code
_entity_poly.pdbx_strand_id
1 'polypeptide(L)'
;VPAKEVGGDYYDIIETPTGDKWVAIGDVSGHGVDSGLIMMMAQTSILSTVHSSTDYKPSAVLQSVNSILRENISRLGSDHYMTMMAIRFNESQMTLAGKHQDIIIYRSALNKTETIPTKGTWLGIDEDIGKYLNDVSVTIEEGDLILLFTDGITEATNRNGEMYGQIRLEQALNEYADLPVRKILDKVIEDVTVFQEEQLDDMTLVVIKKGDPNAAYWH
;
A
#
# COMPACT_ATOMS: atom_id res chain seq x y z
N VAL A 1 9.87 5.16 5.75
CA VAL A 1 10.73 5.71 6.83
C VAL A 1 9.99 5.52 8.15
N PRO A 2 10.47 4.67 9.06
CA PRO A 2 9.80 4.46 10.34
C PRO A 2 9.93 5.69 11.24
N ALA A 3 8.85 6.01 11.98
CA ALA A 3 8.83 7.07 12.99
C ALA A 3 9.45 6.60 14.32
N LYS A 4 9.41 5.30 14.59
CA LYS A 4 9.91 4.63 15.80
C LYS A 4 10.79 3.43 15.45
N GLU A 5 11.34 2.76 16.48
CA GLU A 5 12.24 1.60 16.28
C GLU A 5 11.56 0.43 15.52
N VAL A 6 10.22 0.27 15.67
CA VAL A 6 9.42 -0.73 14.97
C VAL A 6 8.14 -0.06 14.47
N GLY A 7 7.91 -0.13 13.16
CA GLY A 7 6.72 0.42 12.49
C GLY A 7 5.61 -0.60 12.30
N GLY A 8 4.38 -0.08 12.13
CA GLY A 8 3.18 -0.85 11.74
C GLY A 8 3.00 -0.97 10.24
N ASP A 9 3.65 -0.10 9.47
CA ASP A 9 3.59 -0.07 8.02
C ASP A 9 4.14 -1.35 7.39
N TYR A 10 3.41 -1.84 6.41
CA TYR A 10 3.79 -2.99 5.61
C TYR A 10 3.68 -2.68 4.13
N TYR A 11 4.68 -3.07 3.36
CA TYR A 11 4.58 -3.23 1.91
C TYR A 11 5.45 -4.40 1.46
N ASP A 12 5.06 -5.03 0.36
CA ASP A 12 5.85 -6.09 -0.26
C ASP A 12 5.60 -6.14 -1.77
N ILE A 13 6.62 -6.56 -2.51
CA ILE A 13 6.53 -6.84 -3.94
C ILE A 13 6.94 -8.28 -4.12
N ILE A 14 5.99 -9.12 -4.51
CA ILE A 14 6.14 -10.55 -4.56
C ILE A 14 6.09 -10.99 -6.02
N GLU A 15 7.11 -11.70 -6.46
CA GLU A 15 7.09 -12.43 -7.72
C GLU A 15 6.99 -13.92 -7.41
N THR A 16 5.92 -14.55 -7.93
CA THR A 16 5.71 -15.98 -7.74
C THR A 16 6.64 -16.79 -8.63
N PRO A 17 6.88 -18.07 -8.32
CA PRO A 17 7.65 -18.97 -9.19
C PRO A 17 7.09 -19.10 -10.61
N THR A 18 5.83 -18.75 -10.82
CA THR A 18 5.15 -18.75 -12.14
C THR A 18 5.23 -17.41 -12.86
N GLY A 19 5.86 -16.39 -12.24
CA GLY A 19 6.04 -15.07 -12.81
C GLY A 19 4.88 -14.10 -12.58
N ASP A 20 3.88 -14.46 -11.77
CA ASP A 20 2.85 -13.53 -11.33
C ASP A 20 3.46 -12.47 -10.41
N LYS A 21 3.11 -11.21 -10.62
CA LYS A 21 3.58 -10.08 -9.80
C LYS A 21 2.47 -9.57 -8.90
N TRP A 22 2.80 -9.46 -7.62
CA TRP A 22 1.91 -8.95 -6.60
C TRP A 22 2.53 -7.78 -5.85
N VAL A 23 1.69 -6.87 -5.42
CA VAL A 23 2.06 -5.83 -4.46
C VAL A 23 1.04 -5.85 -3.34
N ALA A 24 1.53 -5.78 -2.12
CA ALA A 24 0.70 -5.59 -0.95
C ALA A 24 1.17 -4.37 -0.18
N ILE A 25 0.22 -3.61 0.35
CA ILE A 25 0.48 -2.48 1.24
C ILE A 25 -0.59 -2.43 2.32
N GLY A 26 -0.21 -2.05 3.52
CA GLY A 26 -1.12 -1.96 4.65
C GLY A 26 -0.46 -1.28 5.84
N ASP A 27 -1.25 -1.03 6.87
CA ASP A 27 -0.81 -0.46 8.12
C ASP A 27 -1.57 -1.07 9.29
N VAL A 28 -0.84 -1.40 10.36
CA VAL A 28 -1.38 -1.96 11.60
C VAL A 28 -1.72 -0.83 12.55
N SER A 29 -2.93 -0.84 13.11
CA SER A 29 -3.37 0.14 14.09
C SER A 29 -2.42 0.22 15.28
N GLY A 30 -2.07 1.44 15.70
CA GLY A 30 -1.15 1.69 16.80
C GLY A 30 0.32 1.54 16.40
N HIS A 31 1.20 1.47 17.38
CA HIS A 31 2.66 1.48 17.17
C HIS A 31 3.40 0.65 18.21
N GLY A 32 4.62 0.28 17.89
CA GLY A 32 5.52 -0.43 18.80
C GLY A 32 5.59 -1.92 18.49
N VAL A 33 6.01 -2.70 19.49
CA VAL A 33 6.34 -4.12 19.29
C VAL A 33 5.14 -4.94 18.83
N ASP A 34 3.96 -4.72 19.39
CA ASP A 34 2.77 -5.50 19.07
C ASP A 34 2.32 -5.27 17.62
N SER A 35 2.30 -4.00 17.15
CA SER A 35 2.00 -3.69 15.75
C SER A 35 3.03 -4.30 14.80
N GLY A 36 4.31 -4.24 15.14
CA GLY A 36 5.37 -4.86 14.36
C GLY A 36 5.27 -6.40 14.29
N LEU A 37 4.85 -7.07 15.38
CA LEU A 37 4.60 -8.51 15.36
C LEU A 37 3.43 -8.86 14.43
N ILE A 38 2.34 -8.10 14.46
CA ILE A 38 1.19 -8.30 13.59
C ILE A 38 1.57 -8.04 12.13
N MET A 39 2.33 -6.99 11.86
CA MET A 39 2.88 -6.70 10.52
C MET A 39 3.70 -7.89 10.00
N MET A 40 4.60 -8.46 10.79
CA MET A 40 5.39 -9.64 10.42
C MET A 40 4.53 -10.89 10.17
N MET A 41 3.45 -11.07 10.94
CA MET A 41 2.48 -12.14 10.69
C MET A 41 1.74 -11.91 9.37
N ALA A 42 1.34 -10.68 9.07
CA ALA A 42 0.72 -10.31 7.80
C ALA A 42 1.65 -10.61 6.62
N GLN A 43 2.91 -10.15 6.69
CA GLN A 43 3.93 -10.40 5.68
C GLN A 43 4.09 -11.90 5.40
N THR A 44 4.30 -12.71 6.43
CA THR A 44 4.48 -14.16 6.28
C THR A 44 3.24 -14.81 5.69
N SER A 45 2.06 -14.39 6.12
CA SER A 45 0.78 -14.96 5.67
C SER A 45 0.51 -14.64 4.20
N ILE A 46 0.72 -13.40 3.77
CA ILE A 46 0.49 -13.00 2.37
C ILE A 46 1.48 -13.67 1.44
N LEU A 47 2.77 -13.69 1.79
CA LEU A 47 3.82 -14.35 1.01
C LEU A 47 3.52 -15.84 0.83
N SER A 48 3.19 -16.54 1.92
CA SER A 48 2.84 -17.96 1.88
C SER A 48 1.59 -18.22 1.05
N THR A 49 0.55 -17.41 1.19
CA THR A 49 -0.71 -17.58 0.48
C THR A 49 -0.50 -17.36 -1.03
N VAL A 50 0.18 -16.27 -1.41
CA VAL A 50 0.44 -15.94 -2.82
C VAL A 50 1.29 -17.01 -3.50
N HIS A 51 2.27 -17.60 -2.81
CA HIS A 51 3.11 -18.69 -3.35
C HIS A 51 2.42 -20.04 -3.39
N SER A 52 1.34 -20.25 -2.64
CA SER A 52 0.67 -21.56 -2.56
C SER A 52 -0.24 -21.86 -3.75
N SER A 53 -0.65 -20.88 -4.52
CA SER A 53 -1.51 -21.04 -5.70
C SER A 53 -1.34 -19.92 -6.72
N THR A 54 -1.43 -20.28 -7.99
CA THR A 54 -1.32 -19.36 -9.12
C THR A 54 -2.65 -18.72 -9.53
N ASP A 55 -3.77 -19.14 -8.95
CA ASP A 55 -5.11 -18.73 -9.38
C ASP A 55 -5.87 -17.90 -8.32
N TYR A 56 -5.17 -17.41 -7.30
CA TYR A 56 -5.82 -16.59 -6.30
C TYR A 56 -6.15 -15.19 -6.82
N LYS A 57 -7.37 -14.76 -6.49
CA LYS A 57 -7.78 -13.35 -6.58
C LYS A 57 -7.31 -12.60 -5.34
N PRO A 58 -7.06 -11.29 -5.43
CA PRO A 58 -6.69 -10.47 -4.27
C PRO A 58 -7.66 -10.60 -3.08
N SER A 59 -8.97 -10.67 -3.33
CA SER A 59 -9.97 -10.88 -2.29
C SER A 59 -9.79 -12.21 -1.55
N ALA A 60 -9.46 -13.29 -2.25
CA ALA A 60 -9.24 -14.61 -1.64
C ALA A 60 -7.95 -14.66 -0.81
N VAL A 61 -6.89 -13.98 -1.28
CA VAL A 61 -5.64 -13.82 -0.52
C VAL A 61 -5.93 -13.10 0.80
N LEU A 62 -6.64 -11.97 0.75
CA LEU A 62 -6.97 -11.20 1.96
C LEU A 62 -7.87 -11.97 2.94
N GLN A 63 -8.79 -12.79 2.45
CA GLN A 63 -9.59 -13.66 3.34
C GLN A 63 -8.72 -14.67 4.09
N SER A 64 -7.75 -15.28 3.40
CA SER A 64 -6.80 -16.21 4.02
C SER A 64 -5.92 -15.51 5.05
N VAL A 65 -5.38 -14.34 4.70
CA VAL A 65 -4.57 -13.51 5.60
C VAL A 65 -5.38 -13.09 6.83
N ASN A 66 -6.63 -12.64 6.64
CA ASN A 66 -7.52 -12.24 7.73
C ASN A 66 -7.74 -13.37 8.75
N SER A 67 -8.01 -14.59 8.27
CA SER A 67 -8.24 -15.73 9.14
C SER A 67 -7.04 -16.01 10.04
N ILE A 68 -5.82 -15.92 9.49
CA ILE A 68 -4.58 -16.12 10.23
C ILE A 68 -4.33 -14.97 11.22
N LEU A 69 -4.47 -13.73 10.76
CA LEU A 69 -4.26 -12.55 11.61
C LEU A 69 -5.23 -12.54 12.79
N ARG A 70 -6.53 -12.74 12.54
CA ARG A 70 -7.55 -12.73 13.58
C ARG A 70 -7.28 -13.77 14.66
N GLU A 71 -6.89 -14.99 14.28
CA GLU A 71 -6.54 -16.03 15.24
C GLU A 71 -5.33 -15.64 16.09
N ASN A 72 -4.30 -15.07 15.49
CA ASN A 72 -3.09 -14.66 16.21
C ASN A 72 -3.33 -13.44 17.09
N ILE A 73 -4.04 -12.40 16.61
CA ILE A 73 -4.42 -11.22 17.39
C ILE A 73 -5.22 -11.63 18.63
N SER A 74 -6.18 -12.56 18.45
CA SER A 74 -6.97 -13.11 19.59
C SER A 74 -6.09 -13.86 20.60
N ARG A 75 -5.09 -14.62 20.15
CA ARG A 75 -4.14 -15.32 21.04
C ARG A 75 -3.22 -14.37 21.79
N LEU A 76 -2.86 -13.24 21.19
CA LEU A 76 -2.09 -12.18 21.85
C LEU A 76 -2.92 -11.41 22.87
N GLY A 77 -4.26 -11.56 22.88
CA GLY A 77 -5.15 -10.77 23.72
C GLY A 77 -5.18 -9.29 23.32
N SER A 78 -4.90 -9.02 22.06
CA SER A 78 -4.80 -7.68 21.48
C SER A 78 -6.10 -7.32 20.75
N ASP A 79 -6.33 -6.01 20.55
CA ASP A 79 -7.45 -5.44 19.78
C ASP A 79 -6.98 -4.73 18.50
N HIS A 80 -5.74 -4.94 18.10
CA HIS A 80 -5.20 -4.38 16.88
C HIS A 80 -5.93 -4.90 15.64
N TYR A 81 -5.93 -4.10 14.62
CA TYR A 81 -6.42 -4.43 13.28
C TYR A 81 -5.43 -3.88 12.24
N MET A 82 -5.62 -4.26 10.99
CA MET A 82 -4.76 -3.81 9.91
C MET A 82 -5.58 -3.35 8.71
N THR A 83 -5.26 -2.18 8.17
CA THR A 83 -5.65 -1.84 6.81
C THR A 83 -4.75 -2.60 5.85
N MET A 84 -5.29 -3.19 4.80
CA MET A 84 -4.47 -3.87 3.79
C MET A 84 -5.17 -3.90 2.44
N MET A 85 -4.36 -3.71 1.41
CA MET A 85 -4.71 -3.89 0.01
C MET A 85 -3.73 -4.86 -0.63
N ALA A 86 -4.25 -5.80 -1.41
CA ALA A 86 -3.47 -6.67 -2.27
C ALA A 86 -3.77 -6.37 -3.74
N ILE A 87 -2.73 -6.32 -4.57
CA ILE A 87 -2.81 -6.03 -5.99
C ILE A 87 -2.08 -7.14 -6.74
N ARG A 88 -2.74 -7.74 -7.74
CA ARG A 88 -2.13 -8.65 -8.71
C ARG A 88 -1.99 -7.94 -10.05
N PHE A 89 -0.80 -7.96 -10.61
CA PHE A 89 -0.52 -7.39 -11.93
C PHE A 89 -0.53 -8.48 -12.99
N ASN A 90 -1.10 -8.14 -14.13
CA ASN A 90 -0.88 -8.83 -15.40
C ASN A 90 -0.38 -7.83 -16.44
N GLU A 91 -0.26 -8.25 -17.73
CA GLU A 91 0.36 -7.44 -18.79
C GLU A 91 -0.27 -6.05 -18.98
N SER A 92 -1.58 -5.90 -18.80
CA SER A 92 -2.31 -4.65 -19.08
C SER A 92 -3.25 -4.19 -17.99
N GLN A 93 -3.33 -4.94 -16.90
CA GLN A 93 -4.26 -4.65 -15.81
C GLN A 93 -3.61 -4.88 -14.44
N MET A 94 -4.08 -4.13 -13.46
CA MET A 94 -3.96 -4.50 -12.06
C MET A 94 -5.34 -4.88 -11.53
N THR A 95 -5.42 -5.99 -10.79
CA THR A 95 -6.61 -6.38 -10.04
C THR A 95 -6.32 -6.21 -8.57
N LEU A 96 -7.19 -5.52 -7.86
CA LEU A 96 -6.98 -5.16 -6.45
C LEU A 96 -8.20 -5.49 -5.60
N ALA A 97 -7.96 -5.74 -4.32
CA ALA A 97 -8.99 -5.83 -3.28
C ALA A 97 -8.42 -5.35 -1.94
N GLY A 98 -9.31 -4.99 -1.02
CA GLY A 98 -8.98 -4.58 0.33
C GLY A 98 -9.16 -3.09 0.58
N LYS A 99 -9.06 -2.70 1.87
CA LYS A 99 -9.21 -1.32 2.32
C LYS A 99 -7.88 -0.79 2.85
N HIS A 100 -7.39 0.24 2.19
CA HIS A 100 -6.22 1.02 2.58
C HIS A 100 -6.39 2.44 2.03
N GLN A 101 -5.31 3.24 1.94
CA GLN A 101 -5.34 4.53 1.24
C GLN A 101 -5.73 4.34 -0.23
N ASP A 102 -6.38 5.34 -0.83
CA ASP A 102 -6.75 5.29 -2.24
C ASP A 102 -5.50 5.29 -3.13
N ILE A 103 -5.56 4.63 -4.28
CA ILE A 103 -4.45 4.57 -5.22
C ILE A 103 -4.46 5.83 -6.09
N ILE A 104 -3.32 6.48 -6.25
CA ILE A 104 -3.17 7.56 -7.22
C ILE A 104 -2.46 7.01 -8.46
N ILE A 105 -3.07 7.19 -9.64
CA ILE A 105 -2.48 6.84 -10.92
C ILE A 105 -2.25 8.10 -11.73
N TYR A 106 -1.00 8.37 -12.12
CA TYR A 106 -0.74 9.34 -13.16
C TYR A 106 -0.92 8.67 -14.52
N ARG A 107 -1.88 9.16 -15.30
CA ARG A 107 -2.18 8.72 -16.65
C ARG A 107 -1.28 9.42 -17.63
N SER A 108 -0.27 8.74 -18.13
CA SER A 108 0.74 9.31 -19.04
C SER A 108 0.12 9.90 -20.31
N ALA A 109 -0.85 9.23 -20.92
CA ALA A 109 -1.54 9.71 -22.12
C ALA A 109 -2.36 10.98 -21.90
N LEU A 110 -2.77 11.28 -20.67
CA LEU A 110 -3.63 12.41 -20.30
C LEU A 110 -2.88 13.51 -19.54
N ASN A 111 -1.64 13.26 -19.14
CA ASN A 111 -0.82 14.15 -18.28
C ASN A 111 -1.59 14.61 -17.03
N LYS A 112 -2.26 13.69 -16.34
CA LYS A 112 -3.01 13.99 -15.12
C LYS A 112 -3.15 12.78 -14.21
N THR A 113 -3.38 13.05 -12.93
CA THR A 113 -3.70 12.03 -11.93
C THR A 113 -5.18 11.61 -11.97
N GLU A 114 -5.40 10.37 -11.60
CA GLU A 114 -6.70 9.74 -11.35
C GLU A 114 -6.62 8.99 -10.02
N THR A 115 -7.63 9.12 -9.17
CA THR A 115 -7.72 8.40 -7.90
C THR A 115 -8.63 7.19 -8.04
N ILE A 116 -8.12 6.02 -7.65
CA ILE A 116 -8.87 4.76 -7.60
C ILE A 116 -9.23 4.48 -6.13
N PRO A 117 -10.51 4.56 -5.76
CA PRO A 117 -10.92 4.34 -4.38
C PRO A 117 -10.76 2.87 -3.97
N THR A 118 -10.20 2.64 -2.78
CA THR A 118 -10.13 1.32 -2.16
C THR A 118 -11.39 1.05 -1.34
N LYS A 119 -11.91 -0.19 -1.43
CA LYS A 119 -13.15 -0.60 -0.75
C LYS A 119 -12.96 -1.94 -0.07
N GLY A 120 -13.50 -2.07 1.14
CA GLY A 120 -13.38 -3.29 1.92
C GLY A 120 -13.54 -3.03 3.40
N THR A 121 -12.88 -3.83 4.20
CA THR A 121 -12.84 -3.70 5.66
C THR A 121 -11.44 -3.95 6.19
N TRP A 122 -11.21 -3.66 7.45
CA TRP A 122 -9.97 -3.95 8.16
C TRP A 122 -9.80 -5.44 8.41
N LEU A 123 -8.57 -5.91 8.38
CA LEU A 123 -8.21 -7.29 8.73
C LEU A 123 -8.06 -7.43 10.25
N GLY A 124 -8.39 -8.62 10.76
CA GLY A 124 -8.29 -8.95 12.18
C GLY A 124 -9.56 -8.74 13.00
N ILE A 125 -10.54 -7.98 12.51
CA ILE A 125 -11.77 -7.64 13.27
C ILE A 125 -12.87 -8.67 13.05
N ASP A 126 -13.31 -8.87 11.80
CA ASP A 126 -14.43 -9.77 11.47
C ASP A 126 -13.92 -11.15 11.04
N GLU A 127 -14.68 -12.19 11.35
CA GLU A 127 -14.37 -13.56 10.93
C GLU A 127 -14.57 -13.73 9.42
N ASP A 128 -15.66 -13.22 8.89
CA ASP A 128 -16.01 -13.28 7.47
C ASP A 128 -15.95 -11.89 6.84
N ILE A 129 -14.79 -11.57 6.28
CA ILE A 129 -14.61 -10.34 5.52
C ILE A 129 -14.98 -10.47 4.04
N GLY A 130 -15.25 -11.69 3.55
CA GLY A 130 -15.52 -11.95 2.13
C GLY A 130 -16.69 -11.11 1.57
N LYS A 131 -17.70 -10.86 2.38
CA LYS A 131 -18.86 -10.02 2.03
C LYS A 131 -18.55 -8.55 1.75
N TYR A 132 -17.40 -8.08 2.24
CA TYR A 132 -16.94 -6.69 2.05
C TYR A 132 -15.88 -6.54 0.97
N LEU A 133 -15.29 -7.65 0.50
CA LEU A 133 -14.21 -7.62 -0.48
C LEU A 133 -14.76 -7.81 -1.89
N ASN A 134 -14.27 -6.98 -2.81
CA ASN A 134 -14.55 -7.10 -4.23
C ASN A 134 -13.23 -6.93 -4.99
N ASP A 135 -13.00 -7.79 -5.98
CA ASP A 135 -11.88 -7.62 -6.90
C ASP A 135 -12.25 -6.57 -7.95
N VAL A 136 -11.47 -5.51 -8.00
CA VAL A 136 -11.62 -4.42 -8.97
C VAL A 136 -10.44 -4.48 -9.94
N SER A 137 -10.71 -4.49 -11.24
CA SER A 137 -9.68 -4.45 -12.27
C SER A 137 -9.57 -3.06 -12.89
N VAL A 138 -8.34 -2.58 -13.00
CA VAL A 138 -8.00 -1.27 -13.58
C VAL A 138 -7.00 -1.49 -14.70
N THR A 139 -7.28 -0.95 -15.88
CA THR A 139 -6.33 -0.98 -17.02
C THR A 139 -5.18 -0.04 -16.74
N ILE A 140 -3.95 -0.48 -17.06
CA ILE A 140 -2.73 0.30 -16.93
C ILE A 140 -2.02 0.33 -18.26
N GLU A 141 -1.73 1.52 -18.75
CA GLU A 141 -1.08 1.76 -20.03
C GLU A 141 0.42 2.05 -19.86
N GLU A 142 1.15 1.93 -20.95
CA GLU A 142 2.59 2.20 -20.99
C GLU A 142 2.89 3.65 -20.54
N GLY A 143 3.82 3.78 -19.61
CA GLY A 143 4.19 5.07 -19.03
C GLY A 143 3.35 5.53 -17.83
N ASP A 144 2.21 4.86 -17.53
CA ASP A 144 1.44 5.17 -16.32
C ASP A 144 2.27 4.96 -15.05
N LEU A 145 2.09 5.85 -14.07
CA LEU A 145 2.68 5.73 -12.73
C LEU A 145 1.59 5.38 -11.73
N ILE A 146 1.86 4.40 -10.88
CA ILE A 146 0.99 4.00 -9.77
C ILE A 146 1.69 4.41 -8.48
N LEU A 147 0.99 5.16 -7.65
CA LEU A 147 1.45 5.60 -6.35
C LEU A 147 0.61 4.92 -5.26
N LEU A 148 1.29 4.19 -4.38
CA LEU A 148 0.70 3.61 -3.17
C LEU A 148 1.41 4.23 -1.97
N PHE A 149 0.68 4.50 -0.90
CA PHE A 149 1.21 5.20 0.26
C PHE A 149 0.41 4.87 1.53
N THR A 150 1.01 5.11 2.68
CA THR A 150 0.36 5.07 3.98
C THR A 150 -0.02 6.48 4.45
N ASP A 151 -0.89 6.57 5.44
CA ASP A 151 -1.43 7.85 5.95
C ASP A 151 -0.36 8.77 6.55
N GLY A 152 0.75 8.23 7.07
CA GLY A 152 1.87 9.06 7.50
C GLY A 152 2.41 10.03 6.44
N ILE A 153 2.13 9.77 5.13
CA ILE A 153 2.41 10.73 4.06
C ILE A 153 1.38 11.87 4.04
N THR A 154 0.09 11.53 4.01
CA THR A 154 -0.98 12.52 3.85
C THR A 154 -1.36 13.23 5.14
N GLU A 155 -1.13 12.60 6.28
CA GLU A 155 -1.40 13.14 7.61
C GLU A 155 -0.20 13.89 8.21
N ALA A 156 0.96 13.90 7.53
CA ALA A 156 2.11 14.72 7.88
C ALA A 156 1.67 16.18 8.11
N THR A 157 1.95 16.73 9.30
CA THR A 157 1.37 17.99 9.77
C THR A 157 2.44 19.07 9.94
N ASN A 158 2.15 20.26 9.41
CA ASN A 158 3.03 21.42 9.54
C ASN A 158 2.79 22.17 10.89
N ARG A 159 3.60 23.21 11.15
CA ARG A 159 3.53 24.05 12.37
C ARG A 159 2.19 24.75 12.59
N ASN A 160 1.37 24.89 11.55
CA ASN A 160 0.06 25.50 11.63
C ASN A 160 -1.05 24.47 11.90
N GLY A 161 -0.71 23.18 12.02
CA GLY A 161 -1.68 22.09 12.16
C GLY A 161 -2.37 21.68 10.85
N GLU A 162 -1.84 22.10 9.69
CA GLU A 162 -2.37 21.70 8.39
C GLU A 162 -1.75 20.38 7.95
N MET A 163 -2.56 19.44 7.46
CA MET A 163 -2.07 18.18 6.88
C MET A 163 -1.51 18.42 5.47
N TYR A 164 -0.54 17.59 5.06
CA TYR A 164 -0.03 17.57 3.69
C TYR A 164 -1.16 17.28 2.71
N GLY A 165 -1.90 16.21 2.95
CA GLY A 165 -3.13 15.85 2.25
C GLY A 165 -2.89 15.27 0.85
N GLN A 166 -3.89 14.56 0.36
CA GLN A 166 -3.83 13.88 -0.94
C GLN A 166 -3.67 14.85 -2.11
N ILE A 167 -4.25 16.05 -2.04
CA ILE A 167 -4.17 17.03 -3.13
C ILE A 167 -2.72 17.45 -3.41
N ARG A 168 -1.91 17.69 -2.37
CA ARG A 168 -0.49 18.02 -2.54
C ARG A 168 0.28 16.84 -3.09
N LEU A 169 -0.06 15.62 -2.66
CA LEU A 169 0.56 14.40 -3.17
C LEU A 169 0.28 14.19 -4.67
N GLU A 170 -0.96 14.42 -5.12
CA GLU A 170 -1.34 14.39 -6.53
C GLU A 170 -0.62 15.48 -7.36
N GLN A 171 -0.49 16.68 -6.80
CA GLN A 171 0.25 17.77 -7.43
C GLN A 171 1.73 17.43 -7.60
N ALA A 172 2.37 16.91 -6.56
CA ALA A 172 3.76 16.47 -6.59
C ALA A 172 3.97 15.34 -7.62
N LEU A 173 3.07 14.36 -7.70
CA LEU A 173 3.14 13.31 -8.70
C LEU A 173 3.01 13.86 -10.13
N ASN A 174 2.09 14.81 -10.36
CA ASN A 174 1.97 15.48 -11.67
C ASN A 174 3.23 16.28 -12.03
N GLU A 175 3.84 16.98 -11.07
CA GLU A 175 5.04 17.78 -11.29
C GLU A 175 6.26 16.92 -11.62
N TYR A 176 6.39 15.77 -10.95
CA TYR A 176 7.58 14.92 -11.05
C TYR A 176 7.44 13.74 -12.02
N ALA A 177 6.30 13.57 -12.70
CA ALA A 177 5.96 12.40 -13.51
C ALA A 177 6.98 12.06 -14.62
N ASP A 178 7.68 13.06 -15.16
CA ASP A 178 8.70 12.89 -16.20
C ASP A 178 10.08 12.46 -15.68
N LEU A 179 10.25 12.45 -14.35
CA LEU A 179 11.51 12.02 -13.74
C LEU A 179 11.63 10.50 -13.70
N PRO A 180 12.86 9.97 -13.57
CA PRO A 180 13.05 8.57 -13.21
C PRO A 180 12.34 8.23 -11.89
N VAL A 181 11.76 7.02 -11.80
CA VAL A 181 10.93 6.58 -10.65
C VAL A 181 11.61 6.85 -9.30
N ARG A 182 12.91 6.53 -9.18
CA ARG A 182 13.68 6.82 -7.96
C ARG A 182 13.67 8.30 -7.60
N LYS A 183 13.77 9.19 -8.59
CA LYS A 183 13.74 10.63 -8.37
C LYS A 183 12.37 11.14 -7.97
N ILE A 184 11.30 10.56 -8.53
CA ILE A 184 9.93 10.86 -8.09
C ILE A 184 9.78 10.56 -6.61
N LEU A 185 10.20 9.37 -6.19
CA LEU A 185 10.14 8.93 -4.81
C LEU A 185 10.95 9.86 -3.87
N ASP A 186 12.23 10.12 -4.23
CA ASP A 186 13.10 11.01 -3.44
C ASP A 186 12.46 12.41 -3.29
N LYS A 187 11.86 12.96 -4.36
CA LYS A 187 11.24 14.28 -4.37
C LYS A 187 9.97 14.35 -3.54
N VAL A 188 9.08 13.37 -3.65
CA VAL A 188 7.86 13.33 -2.84
C VAL A 188 8.21 13.23 -1.35
N ILE A 189 9.15 12.38 -0.98
CA ILE A 189 9.60 12.26 0.42
C ILE A 189 10.26 13.55 0.91
N GLU A 190 11.07 14.21 0.06
CA GLU A 190 11.67 15.51 0.38
C GLU A 190 10.57 16.56 0.65
N ASP A 191 9.55 16.66 -0.21
CA ASP A 191 8.45 17.61 -0.07
C ASP A 191 7.68 17.41 1.25
N VAL A 192 7.34 16.16 1.56
CA VAL A 192 6.66 15.83 2.83
C VAL A 192 7.55 16.16 4.03
N THR A 193 8.83 15.80 3.98
CA THR A 193 9.78 16.05 5.06
C THR A 193 9.99 17.55 5.32
N VAL A 194 10.03 18.37 4.25
CA VAL A 194 10.14 19.84 4.39
C VAL A 194 8.85 20.46 4.89
N PHE A 195 7.70 19.88 4.55
CA PHE A 195 6.40 20.37 4.96
C PHE A 195 6.12 20.11 6.44
N GLN A 196 6.42 18.92 6.94
CA GLN A 196 6.10 18.51 8.31
C GLN A 196 7.02 19.14 9.35
N GLU A 197 6.48 19.40 10.55
CA GLU A 197 7.26 19.85 11.69
C GLU A 197 8.03 18.70 12.36
N GLU A 198 7.35 17.58 12.55
CA GLU A 198 7.88 16.35 13.16
C GLU A 198 7.23 15.15 12.50
N GLN A 199 7.98 14.07 12.35
CA GLN A 199 7.43 12.81 11.85
C GLN A 199 6.74 12.08 13.01
N LEU A 200 5.41 12.00 12.96
CA LEU A 200 4.58 11.38 14.00
C LEU A 200 4.23 9.91 13.69
N ASP A 201 4.24 9.54 12.41
CA ASP A 201 3.87 8.21 11.94
C ASP A 201 4.86 7.66 10.92
N ASP A 202 4.79 6.37 10.64
CA ASP A 202 5.57 5.72 9.62
C ASP A 202 5.17 6.25 8.23
N MET A 203 6.16 6.46 7.36
CA MET A 203 5.92 6.94 5.99
C MET A 203 6.34 5.88 5.00
N THR A 204 5.38 5.28 4.33
CA THR A 204 5.61 4.34 3.24
C THR A 204 5.10 4.91 1.93
N LEU A 205 5.96 4.86 0.90
CA LEU A 205 5.67 5.30 -0.46
C LEU A 205 6.20 4.28 -1.45
N VAL A 206 5.33 3.81 -2.35
CA VAL A 206 5.69 2.88 -3.43
C VAL A 206 5.31 3.53 -4.76
N VAL A 207 6.26 3.63 -5.67
CA VAL A 207 6.05 4.16 -7.02
C VAL A 207 6.35 3.06 -8.03
N ILE A 208 5.38 2.76 -8.88
CA ILE A 208 5.49 1.74 -9.93
C ILE A 208 5.25 2.42 -11.28
N LYS A 209 6.15 2.25 -12.25
CA LYS A 209 5.99 2.73 -13.62
C LYS A 209 5.75 1.57 -14.57
N LYS A 210 4.68 1.61 -15.34
CA LYS A 210 4.43 0.62 -16.38
C LYS A 210 5.44 0.79 -17.51
N GLY A 211 6.07 -0.32 -17.93
CA GLY A 211 7.02 -0.36 -19.04
C GLY A 211 8.47 -0.07 -18.70
N ASP A 212 8.80 0.28 -17.46
CA ASP A 212 10.19 0.39 -17.03
C ASP A 212 10.64 -0.93 -16.35
N PRO A 213 11.54 -1.72 -16.95
CA PRO A 213 12.01 -2.98 -16.37
C PRO A 213 12.80 -2.81 -15.06
N ASN A 214 13.20 -1.56 -14.75
CA ASN A 214 13.89 -1.22 -13.51
C ASN A 214 13.01 -0.47 -12.51
N ALA A 215 11.72 -0.34 -12.78
CA ALA A 215 10.82 0.57 -12.12
C ALA A 215 9.94 -0.05 -11.05
N ALA A 216 10.52 -0.78 -10.14
CA ALA A 216 9.93 -0.90 -8.81
C ALA A 216 10.96 -0.40 -7.80
N TYR A 217 10.84 0.87 -7.40
CA TYR A 217 11.66 1.43 -6.34
C TYR A 217 10.77 1.80 -5.15
N TRP A 218 11.28 1.48 -3.96
CA TRP A 218 10.63 1.72 -2.66
C TRP A 218 11.62 2.31 -1.66
N HIS A 219 11.08 3.06 -0.75
CA HIS A 219 11.73 3.48 0.49
C HIS A 219 10.77 3.37 1.65
#